data_20e21b3c0b4223076fa3ad4effa5b454
#
_entry.id   20e21b3c0b4223076fa3ad4effa5b454
#
_cell.length_a   1.000
_cell.length_b   1.000
_cell.length_c   1.000
_cell.angle_alpha   90.00
_cell.angle_beta   90.00
_cell.angle_gamma   90.00
#
_symmetry.space_group_name_H-M   'P 1'
#
loop_
_entity.id
_entity.type
_entity.pdbx_description
1 polymer ?
#
loop_
_entity_poly.entity_id
_entity_poly.type
_entity_poly.pdbx_seq_one_letter_code
_entity_poly.pdbx_strand_id
1 'polypeptide(L)'
;MRFSMLLLSLILLAGCSRPPSMTTVHGKTVEHWVSALSDKDAKCRRKAAQVLGNVGASDPTAIPALTAALRDRDPQVRAESVLSLLKIGPAAKDAVAALTALRNDRDVTVRTYAAKALDRITGSGN
;
A
#
# COMPACT_ATOMS: atom_id res chain seq x y z
N MET A 1 13.40 -36.11 48.59
CA MET A 1 13.28 -35.97 47.13
C MET A 1 12.08 -35.12 46.84
N ARG A 2 12.26 -33.87 46.51
CA ARG A 2 11.17 -32.95 46.19
C ARG A 2 11.32 -32.56 44.74
N PHE A 3 10.48 -33.12 43.89
CA PHE A 3 10.33 -32.67 42.50
C PHE A 3 9.49 -31.39 42.49
N SER A 4 10.18 -30.29 42.23
CA SER A 4 9.50 -29.01 41.98
C SER A 4 8.97 -29.02 40.57
N MET A 5 7.69 -29.16 40.43
CA MET A 5 6.99 -29.00 39.16
C MET A 5 6.87 -27.51 38.84
N LEU A 6 7.80 -27.00 38.04
CA LEU A 6 7.65 -25.71 37.41
C LEU A 6 6.60 -25.84 36.29
N LEU A 7 5.41 -25.39 36.59
CA LEU A 7 4.37 -25.13 35.61
C LEU A 7 4.83 -24.00 34.70
N LEU A 8 5.34 -24.37 33.55
CA LEU A 8 5.57 -23.43 32.46
C LEU A 8 4.23 -23.01 31.91
N SER A 9 3.73 -21.87 32.36
CA SER A 9 2.57 -21.20 31.75
C SER A 9 2.95 -20.78 30.34
N LEU A 10 2.60 -21.63 29.39
CA LEU A 10 2.63 -21.28 27.98
C LEU A 10 1.48 -20.29 27.73
N ILE A 11 1.79 -19.00 27.81
CA ILE A 11 0.88 -17.95 27.37
C ILE A 11 0.82 -18.07 25.85
N LEU A 12 -0.22 -18.74 25.38
CA LEU A 12 -0.59 -18.74 23.98
C LEU A 12 -1.11 -17.33 23.66
N LEU A 13 -0.22 -16.43 23.27
CA LEU A 13 -0.58 -15.24 22.54
C LEU A 13 -1.11 -15.69 21.20
N ALA A 14 -2.41 -15.99 21.13
CA ALA A 14 -3.13 -16.06 19.89
C ALA A 14 -3.19 -14.64 19.29
N GLY A 15 -2.05 -14.14 18.81
CA GLY A 15 -2.02 -13.05 17.88
C GLY A 15 -2.77 -13.51 16.64
N CYS A 16 -3.75 -12.76 16.19
CA CYS A 16 -4.36 -12.92 14.89
C CYS A 16 -3.28 -12.69 13.82
N SER A 17 -2.41 -13.67 13.63
CA SER A 17 -1.49 -13.72 12.52
C SER A 17 -2.32 -14.01 11.30
N ARG A 18 -2.68 -12.96 10.59
CA ARG A 18 -3.20 -13.10 9.22
C ARG A 18 -2.18 -13.96 8.46
N PRO A 19 -2.59 -15.05 7.82
CA PRO A 19 -1.65 -15.84 7.04
C PRO A 19 -0.98 -14.92 6.01
N PRO A 20 0.34 -15.04 5.80
CA PRO A 20 1.03 -14.24 4.80
C PRO A 20 0.35 -14.44 3.45
N SER A 21 0.14 -13.36 2.71
CA SER A 21 -0.44 -13.47 1.38
C SER A 21 0.45 -14.35 0.51
N MET A 22 -0.11 -15.38 -0.08
CA MET A 22 0.61 -16.31 -0.97
C MET A 22 0.93 -15.66 -2.32
N THR A 23 0.47 -14.41 -2.52
CA THR A 23 0.72 -13.67 -3.76
C THR A 23 2.17 -13.20 -3.79
N THR A 24 2.97 -13.81 -4.63
CA THR A 24 4.36 -13.38 -4.85
C THR A 24 4.48 -12.60 -6.16
N VAL A 25 5.18 -11.48 -6.12
CA VAL A 25 5.51 -10.67 -7.29
C VAL A 25 7.01 -10.44 -7.33
N HIS A 26 7.62 -10.76 -8.46
CA HIS A 26 9.07 -10.75 -8.58
C HIS A 26 9.78 -11.59 -7.49
N GLY A 27 9.19 -12.74 -7.13
CA GLY A 27 9.75 -13.65 -6.11
C GLY A 27 9.66 -13.15 -4.66
N LYS A 28 8.88 -12.09 -4.40
CA LYS A 28 8.69 -11.50 -3.07
C LYS A 28 7.21 -11.38 -2.74
N THR A 29 6.86 -11.47 -1.46
CA THR A 29 5.48 -11.36 -1.01
C THR A 29 4.98 -9.90 -1.07
N VAL A 30 3.66 -9.72 -1.05
CA VAL A 30 3.05 -8.38 -1.00
C VAL A 30 3.50 -7.63 0.26
N GLU A 31 3.62 -8.31 1.40
CA GLU A 31 4.11 -7.72 2.66
C GLU A 31 5.52 -7.17 2.51
N HIS A 32 6.40 -7.84 1.76
CA HIS A 32 7.73 -7.31 1.48
C HIS A 32 7.65 -5.96 0.75
N TRP A 33 6.78 -5.85 -0.25
CA TRP A 33 6.62 -4.62 -1.00
C TRP A 33 5.92 -3.51 -0.19
N VAL A 34 4.98 -3.87 0.68
CA VAL A 34 4.39 -2.93 1.64
C VAL A 34 5.47 -2.36 2.57
N SER A 35 6.34 -3.20 3.11
CA SER A 35 7.47 -2.76 3.93
C SER A 35 8.45 -1.87 3.16
N ALA A 36 8.70 -2.17 1.89
CA ALA A 36 9.59 -1.41 1.02
C ALA A 36 9.10 0.01 0.72
N LEU A 37 7.83 0.32 0.93
CA LEU A 37 7.31 1.70 0.89
C LEU A 37 7.90 2.61 1.98
N SER A 38 8.52 2.04 3.01
CA SER A 38 9.22 2.77 4.08
C SER A 38 10.73 2.77 3.92
N ASP A 39 11.27 2.31 2.79
CA ASP A 39 12.70 2.28 2.52
C ASP A 39 13.30 3.69 2.54
N LYS A 40 14.58 3.80 2.91
CA LYS A 40 15.32 5.08 2.91
C LYS A 40 15.46 5.66 1.50
N ASP A 41 15.64 4.80 0.51
CA ASP A 41 15.81 5.18 -0.89
C ASP A 41 14.46 5.39 -1.57
N ALA A 42 14.24 6.60 -2.08
CA ALA A 42 13.03 6.95 -2.84
C ALA A 42 12.83 6.06 -4.08
N LYS A 43 13.91 5.60 -4.71
CA LYS A 43 13.82 4.68 -5.86
C LYS A 43 13.21 3.32 -5.45
N CYS A 44 13.61 2.82 -4.27
CA CYS A 44 13.03 1.60 -3.69
C CYS A 44 11.56 1.80 -3.37
N ARG A 45 11.19 2.92 -2.70
CA ARG A 45 9.79 3.24 -2.40
C ARG A 45 8.94 3.36 -3.66
N ARG A 46 9.45 4.04 -4.70
CA ARG A 46 8.76 4.15 -5.99
C ARG A 46 8.56 2.79 -6.65
N LYS A 47 9.59 1.93 -6.65
CA LYS A 47 9.48 0.57 -7.17
C LYS A 47 8.43 -0.24 -6.41
N ALA A 48 8.39 -0.12 -5.09
CA ALA A 48 7.40 -0.77 -4.26
C ALA A 48 5.98 -0.32 -4.62
N ALA A 49 5.74 0.99 -4.77
CA ALA A 49 4.44 1.52 -5.20
C ALA A 49 4.02 0.96 -6.56
N GLN A 50 4.93 0.91 -7.53
CA GLN A 50 4.67 0.36 -8.87
C GLN A 50 4.26 -1.12 -8.79
N VAL A 51 4.99 -1.93 -8.02
CA VAL A 51 4.70 -3.37 -7.88
C VAL A 51 3.35 -3.59 -7.20
N LEU A 52 3.06 -2.84 -6.13
CA LEU A 52 1.78 -2.92 -5.44
C LEU A 52 0.59 -2.52 -6.32
N GLY A 53 0.78 -1.58 -7.25
CA GLY A 53 -0.22 -1.24 -8.26
C GLY A 53 -0.55 -2.40 -9.21
N ASN A 54 0.41 -3.27 -9.46
CA ASN A 54 0.21 -4.44 -10.33
C ASN A 54 -0.60 -5.56 -9.66
N VAL A 55 -0.59 -5.63 -8.34
CA VAL A 55 -1.26 -6.68 -7.58
C VAL A 55 -2.49 -6.20 -6.82
N GLY A 56 -2.71 -4.91 -6.75
CA GLY A 56 -3.75 -4.33 -5.90
C GLY A 56 -5.18 -4.79 -6.22
N ALA A 57 -5.45 -5.23 -7.46
CA ALA A 57 -6.72 -5.82 -7.82
C ALA A 57 -6.89 -7.24 -7.25
N SER A 58 -5.79 -7.98 -7.09
CA SER A 58 -5.77 -9.36 -6.57
C SER A 58 -5.53 -9.41 -5.06
N ASP A 59 -4.84 -8.41 -4.51
CA ASP A 59 -4.54 -8.30 -3.09
C ASP A 59 -4.92 -6.90 -2.57
N PRO A 60 -6.11 -6.74 -1.99
CA PRO A 60 -6.61 -5.45 -1.54
C PRO A 60 -5.80 -4.83 -0.39
N THR A 61 -4.86 -5.56 0.23
CA THR A 61 -3.96 -4.99 1.25
C THR A 61 -2.99 -3.98 0.67
N ALA A 62 -2.74 -4.00 -0.63
CA ALA A 62 -1.94 -3.00 -1.33
C ALA A 62 -2.58 -1.61 -1.32
N ILE A 63 -3.91 -1.50 -1.33
CA ILE A 63 -4.62 -0.22 -1.43
C ILE A 63 -4.35 0.70 -0.24
N PRO A 64 -4.50 0.28 1.03
CA PRO A 64 -4.19 1.15 2.16
C PRO A 64 -2.71 1.52 2.22
N ALA A 65 -1.80 0.64 1.83
CA ALA A 65 -0.37 0.93 1.76
C ALA A 65 -0.04 2.00 0.70
N LEU A 66 -0.62 1.90 -0.49
CA LEU A 66 -0.51 2.91 -1.54
C LEU A 66 -1.15 4.24 -1.13
N THR A 67 -2.28 4.19 -0.42
CA THR A 67 -2.95 5.38 0.09
C THR A 67 -2.08 6.13 1.10
N ALA A 68 -1.37 5.41 1.97
CA ALA A 68 -0.39 6.01 2.88
C ALA A 68 0.79 6.63 2.11
N ALA A 69 1.27 5.99 1.04
CA ALA A 69 2.36 6.48 0.20
C ALA A 69 2.01 7.75 -0.61
N LEU A 70 0.74 8.13 -0.70
CA LEU A 70 0.31 9.42 -1.25
C LEU A 70 0.85 10.63 -0.46
N ARG A 71 1.32 10.41 0.76
CA ARG A 71 1.95 11.43 1.63
C ARG A 71 3.46 11.38 1.63
N ASP A 72 4.07 10.62 0.73
CA ASP A 72 5.52 10.51 0.67
C ASP A 72 6.16 11.89 0.43
N ARG A 73 7.33 12.10 1.07
CA ARG A 73 8.12 13.34 0.88
C ARG A 73 8.62 13.55 -0.55
N ASP A 74 8.81 12.45 -1.29
CA ASP A 74 9.28 12.49 -2.67
C ASP A 74 8.09 12.57 -3.64
N PRO A 75 8.03 13.59 -4.52
CA PRO A 75 6.92 13.75 -5.46
C PRO A 75 6.80 12.61 -6.47
N GLN A 76 7.91 11.95 -6.82
CA GLN A 76 7.88 10.81 -7.74
C GLN A 76 7.27 9.57 -7.08
N VAL A 77 7.48 9.38 -5.78
CA VAL A 77 6.81 8.32 -5.02
C VAL A 77 5.31 8.60 -4.91
N ARG A 78 4.92 9.84 -4.63
CA ARG A 78 3.49 10.22 -4.63
C ARG A 78 2.85 9.99 -5.99
N ALA A 79 3.49 10.44 -7.07
CA ALA A 79 2.98 10.27 -8.43
C ALA A 79 2.82 8.79 -8.80
N GLU A 80 3.80 7.94 -8.47
CA GLU A 80 3.72 6.50 -8.72
C GLU A 80 2.60 5.84 -7.91
N SER A 81 2.41 6.26 -6.66
CA SER A 81 1.32 5.76 -5.81
C SER A 81 -0.06 6.14 -6.38
N VAL A 82 -0.21 7.35 -6.91
CA VAL A 82 -1.42 7.78 -7.62
C VAL A 82 -1.66 6.93 -8.86
N LEU A 83 -0.62 6.73 -9.70
CA LEU A 83 -0.73 5.89 -10.90
C LEU A 83 -1.12 4.45 -10.56
N SER A 84 -0.59 3.93 -9.47
CA SER A 84 -0.92 2.59 -8.99
C SER A 84 -2.38 2.48 -8.58
N LEU A 85 -2.91 3.45 -7.84
CA LEU A 85 -4.33 3.50 -7.48
C LEU A 85 -5.24 3.72 -8.71
N LEU A 86 -4.82 4.55 -9.65
CA LEU A 86 -5.48 4.72 -10.95
C LEU A 86 -5.57 3.40 -11.71
N LYS A 87 -4.49 2.63 -11.72
CA LYS A 87 -4.43 1.31 -12.36
C LYS A 87 -5.36 0.30 -11.71
N ILE A 88 -5.43 0.29 -10.38
CA ILE A 88 -6.37 -0.55 -9.61
C ILE A 88 -7.81 -0.17 -9.94
N GLY A 89 -8.10 1.13 -10.12
CA GLY A 89 -9.40 1.62 -10.52
C GLY A 89 -10.45 1.58 -9.39
N PRO A 90 -11.72 1.22 -9.68
CA PRO A 90 -12.84 1.35 -8.73
C PRO A 90 -12.65 0.61 -7.39
N ALA A 91 -11.83 -0.43 -7.34
CA ALA A 91 -11.50 -1.11 -6.09
C ALA A 91 -10.76 -0.20 -5.08
N ALA A 92 -10.13 0.88 -5.56
CA ALA A 92 -9.41 1.87 -4.74
C ALA A 92 -10.31 3.01 -4.23
N LYS A 93 -11.63 2.83 -4.16
CA LYS A 93 -12.57 3.88 -3.72
C LYS A 93 -12.26 4.47 -2.34
N ASP A 94 -11.66 3.70 -1.45
CA ASP A 94 -11.28 4.16 -0.11
C ASP A 94 -10.12 5.18 -0.14
N ALA A 95 -9.41 5.29 -1.26
CA ALA A 95 -8.35 6.29 -1.47
C ALA A 95 -8.87 7.65 -1.97
N VAL A 96 -10.16 7.79 -2.29
CA VAL A 96 -10.74 8.99 -2.91
C VAL A 96 -10.47 10.26 -2.11
N ALA A 97 -10.65 10.23 -0.78
CA ALA A 97 -10.40 11.39 0.07
C ALA A 97 -8.92 11.84 0.02
N ALA A 98 -7.98 10.89 0.08
CA ALA A 98 -6.56 11.18 0.01
C ALA A 98 -6.13 11.68 -1.38
N LEU A 99 -6.69 11.11 -2.45
CA LEU A 99 -6.46 11.57 -3.82
C LEU A 99 -7.03 12.98 -4.05
N THR A 100 -8.18 13.30 -3.46
CA THR A 100 -8.78 14.64 -3.54
C THR A 100 -7.86 15.69 -2.95
N ALA A 101 -7.20 15.40 -1.83
CA ALA A 101 -6.21 16.31 -1.24
C ALA A 101 -5.03 16.59 -2.18
N LEU A 102 -4.62 15.61 -3.00
CA LEU A 102 -3.52 15.76 -3.96
C LEU A 102 -3.85 16.61 -5.19
N ARG A 103 -5.09 17.04 -5.37
CA ARG A 103 -5.43 18.05 -6.39
C ARG A 103 -4.74 19.39 -6.13
N ASN A 104 -4.32 19.63 -4.90
CA ASN A 104 -3.57 20.80 -4.48
C ASN A 104 -2.10 20.49 -4.17
N ASP A 105 -1.56 19.38 -4.65
CA ASP A 105 -0.16 19.02 -4.45
C ASP A 105 0.78 20.07 -5.07
N ARG A 106 1.98 20.24 -4.49
CA ARG A 106 3.02 21.15 -5.01
C ARG A 106 3.50 20.73 -6.40
N ASP A 107 3.54 19.45 -6.67
CA ASP A 107 4.00 18.89 -7.94
C ASP A 107 2.84 18.82 -8.96
N VAL A 108 3.06 19.37 -10.15
CA VAL A 108 2.04 19.42 -11.21
C VAL A 108 1.69 18.04 -11.72
N THR A 109 2.65 17.12 -11.78
CA THR A 109 2.43 15.73 -12.23
C THR A 109 1.52 15.00 -11.25
N VAL A 110 1.77 15.17 -9.94
CA VAL A 110 0.92 14.60 -8.90
C VAL A 110 -0.51 15.11 -9.01
N ARG A 111 -0.69 16.44 -9.17
CA ARG A 111 -2.05 17.02 -9.36
C ARG A 111 -2.77 16.43 -10.56
N THR A 112 -2.08 16.34 -11.69
CA THR A 112 -2.65 15.83 -12.94
C THR A 112 -3.06 14.36 -12.82
N TYR A 113 -2.21 13.54 -12.22
CA TYR A 113 -2.51 12.14 -12.03
C TYR A 113 -3.62 11.92 -10.99
N ALA A 114 -3.67 12.73 -9.93
CA ALA A 114 -4.73 12.67 -8.94
C ALA A 114 -6.12 12.93 -9.56
N ALA A 115 -6.22 13.93 -10.45
CA ALA A 115 -7.46 14.19 -11.16
C ALA A 115 -7.90 13.00 -12.02
N LYS A 116 -6.98 12.42 -12.81
CA LYS A 116 -7.26 11.23 -13.63
C LYS A 116 -7.65 10.01 -12.79
N ALA A 117 -6.99 9.82 -11.65
CA ALA A 117 -7.30 8.71 -10.74
C ALA A 117 -8.70 8.86 -10.14
N LEU A 118 -9.07 10.06 -9.72
CA LEU A 118 -10.41 10.35 -9.20
C LEU A 118 -11.48 10.05 -10.25
N ASP A 119 -11.32 10.55 -11.49
CA ASP A 119 -12.27 10.31 -12.57
C ASP A 119 -12.49 8.81 -12.82
N ARG A 120 -11.40 8.04 -12.86
CA ARG A 120 -11.48 6.59 -13.08
C ARG A 120 -12.08 5.83 -11.91
N ILE A 121 -11.72 6.19 -10.67
CA ILE A 121 -12.18 5.49 -9.47
C ILE A 121 -13.64 5.79 -9.17
N THR A 122 -14.08 7.04 -9.39
CA THR A 122 -15.46 7.46 -9.13
C THR A 122 -16.39 7.29 -10.32
N GLY A 123 -15.85 7.00 -11.50
CA GLY A 123 -16.63 6.90 -12.74
C GLY A 123 -17.13 8.26 -13.25
N SER A 124 -16.55 9.38 -12.81
CA SER A 124 -17.00 10.73 -13.16
C SER A 124 -16.40 11.22 -14.48
N GLY A 125 -15.46 10.50 -15.07
CA GLY A 125 -14.87 10.83 -16.36
C GLY A 125 -15.75 10.31 -17.49
N ASN A 126 -16.58 11.17 -18.04
CA ASN A 126 -17.31 10.93 -19.29
C ASN A 126 -16.63 11.65 -20.43
#